data_f3bec6073158b9c8d94cbfb335ae08e3
#
_entry.id   f3bec6073158b9c8d94cbfb335ae08e3
#
_cell.length_a   1.000
_cell.length_b   1.000
_cell.length_c   1.000
_cell.angle_alpha   90.00
_cell.angle_beta   90.00
_cell.angle_gamma   90.00
#
_symmetry.space_group_name_H-M   'P 1'
#
loop_
_entity.id
_entity.type
_entity.pdbx_description
1 polymer ?
#
loop_
_entity_poly.entity_id
_entity_poly.type
_entity_poly.pdbx_seq_one_letter_code
_entity_poly.pdbx_strand_id
1 'polypeptide(L)'
;MNTENNIQTIEPAPRALATTARTPADILIYAMEKGGNIEQIEKLMDLQMRWEANEARKAYVADMAEFKKNPPTIVKDKLVGYENKDGTFTGYKHATLGNVTNAIVEGLAAHGFSHAWAVRNHGSLVEVDCVITHRMGHSELVTMQAAKDDSGKKNQIQQVASAITYLQRYTLLAATGLATHDQADDDGQAAALDTALADKWCGAAARAADLPALEQVWKDGEAEIKAKGTDFDYRDLVAAVNGRKAKLLAPPKEANKSSRLKDIVKPKDQAPQQAAE
;
A
#
# COMPACT_ATOMS: atom_id res chain seq x y z
N MET A 1 3.92 84.18 -47.71
CA MET A 1 4.74 83.16 -47.09
C MET A 1 3.77 82.06 -46.72
N ASN A 2 3.70 81.03 -47.60
CA ASN A 2 2.93 79.80 -47.44
C ASN A 2 3.77 78.77 -46.73
N THR A 3 3.34 78.39 -45.52
CA THR A 3 3.89 77.20 -44.83
C THR A 3 2.99 76.03 -45.15
N GLU A 4 3.45 75.17 -46.07
CA GLU A 4 2.81 73.87 -46.36
C GLU A 4 3.10 72.92 -45.22
N ASN A 5 2.03 72.49 -44.51
CA ASN A 5 2.08 71.40 -43.53
C ASN A 5 2.19 70.10 -44.28
N ASN A 6 3.37 69.44 -44.21
CA ASN A 6 3.63 68.11 -44.74
C ASN A 6 3.13 67.08 -43.68
N ILE A 7 1.90 66.57 -43.86
CA ILE A 7 1.35 65.47 -43.07
C ILE A 7 1.91 64.17 -43.67
N GLN A 8 2.95 63.61 -43.03
CA GLN A 8 3.39 62.25 -43.32
C GLN A 8 2.34 61.25 -42.81
N THR A 9 1.68 60.60 -43.76
CA THR A 9 0.81 59.47 -43.48
C THR A 9 1.69 58.27 -43.08
N ILE A 10 1.68 57.90 -41.78
CA ILE A 10 2.35 56.71 -41.28
C ILE A 10 1.49 55.48 -41.70
N GLU A 11 1.96 54.77 -42.73
CA GLU A 11 1.38 53.45 -43.03
C GLU A 11 1.52 52.55 -41.81
N PRO A 12 0.42 51.86 -41.33
CA PRO A 12 0.55 50.92 -40.27
C PRO A 12 1.41 49.74 -40.71
N ALA A 13 2.47 49.46 -39.93
CA ALA A 13 3.34 48.31 -40.16
C ALA A 13 2.49 47.03 -40.30
N PRO A 14 2.86 46.12 -41.21
CA PRO A 14 2.11 44.88 -41.36
C PRO A 14 2.06 44.14 -40.02
N ARG A 15 0.84 43.95 -39.51
CA ARG A 15 0.57 43.22 -38.32
C ARG A 15 1.10 41.79 -38.54
N ALA A 16 2.20 41.45 -37.90
CA ALA A 16 2.73 40.07 -37.92
C ALA A 16 1.57 39.16 -37.52
N LEU A 17 1.08 38.37 -38.45
CA LEU A 17 0.16 37.28 -38.19
C LEU A 17 0.85 36.39 -37.17
N ALA A 18 0.39 36.45 -35.92
CA ALA A 18 0.76 35.46 -34.91
C ALA A 18 0.50 34.10 -35.55
N THR A 19 1.54 33.39 -35.86
CA THR A 19 1.48 32.01 -36.35
C THR A 19 1.02 31.19 -35.15
N THR A 20 -0.30 31.10 -34.92
CA THR A 20 -0.87 30.09 -34.04
C THR A 20 -0.40 28.76 -34.60
N ALA A 21 0.42 28.07 -33.82
CA ALA A 21 0.91 26.75 -34.21
C ALA A 21 -0.32 25.87 -34.51
N ARG A 22 -0.47 25.49 -35.78
CA ARG A 22 -1.61 24.65 -36.20
C ARG A 22 -1.44 23.28 -35.61
N THR A 23 -2.49 22.82 -34.91
CA THR A 23 -2.55 21.44 -34.45
C THR A 23 -2.75 20.48 -35.62
N PRO A 24 -2.41 19.19 -35.50
CA PRO A 24 -2.73 18.23 -36.56
C PRO A 24 -4.25 18.18 -36.86
N ALA A 25 -5.11 18.46 -35.89
CA ALA A 25 -6.57 18.60 -36.08
C ALA A 25 -6.90 19.74 -37.07
N ASP A 26 -6.24 20.90 -36.95
CA ASP A 26 -6.47 22.04 -37.87
C ASP A 26 -6.05 21.67 -39.28
N ILE A 27 -5.00 20.89 -39.42
CA ILE A 27 -4.51 20.39 -40.72
C ILE A 27 -5.49 19.38 -41.32
N LEU A 28 -6.05 18.50 -40.51
CA LEU A 28 -7.08 17.52 -40.90
C LEU A 28 -8.33 18.22 -41.44
N ILE A 29 -8.87 19.20 -40.71
CA ILE A 29 -10.01 20.00 -41.13
C ILE A 29 -9.72 20.69 -42.46
N TYR A 30 -8.57 21.30 -42.59
CA TYR A 30 -8.16 21.98 -43.84
C TYR A 30 -8.05 21.00 -45.03
N ALA A 31 -7.51 19.79 -44.81
CA ALA A 31 -7.41 18.77 -45.83
C ALA A 31 -8.79 18.28 -46.31
N MET A 32 -9.74 18.11 -45.38
CA MET A 32 -11.13 17.75 -45.69
C MET A 32 -11.83 18.83 -46.51
N GLU A 33 -11.68 20.11 -46.14
CA GLU A 33 -12.26 21.25 -46.86
C GLU A 33 -11.68 21.39 -48.29
N LYS A 34 -10.44 20.97 -48.50
CA LYS A 34 -9.77 20.99 -49.80
C LYS A 34 -10.00 19.72 -50.65
N GLY A 35 -10.82 18.81 -50.22
CA GLY A 35 -11.13 17.57 -50.93
C GLY A 35 -9.98 16.55 -50.93
N GLY A 36 -9.28 16.45 -49.79
CA GLY A 36 -8.23 15.44 -49.59
C GLY A 36 -8.78 14.04 -49.85
N ASN A 37 -7.94 13.17 -50.45
CA ASN A 37 -8.32 11.78 -50.65
C ASN A 37 -8.33 11.00 -49.33
N ILE A 38 -9.03 9.85 -49.29
CA ILE A 38 -9.23 9.02 -48.10
C ILE A 38 -7.88 8.63 -47.47
N GLU A 39 -6.88 8.25 -48.27
CA GLU A 39 -5.55 7.84 -47.79
C GLU A 39 -4.80 8.99 -47.07
N GLN A 40 -4.96 10.22 -47.57
CA GLN A 40 -4.37 11.40 -46.91
C GLN A 40 -5.08 11.70 -45.59
N ILE A 41 -6.40 11.56 -45.56
CA ILE A 41 -7.20 11.76 -44.35
C ILE A 41 -6.82 10.73 -43.28
N GLU A 42 -6.70 9.45 -43.65
CA GLU A 42 -6.26 8.39 -42.74
C GLU A 42 -4.89 8.69 -42.12
N LYS A 43 -3.91 9.09 -42.95
CA LYS A 43 -2.58 9.47 -42.45
C LYS A 43 -2.62 10.67 -41.51
N LEU A 44 -3.48 11.64 -41.77
CA LEU A 44 -3.65 12.80 -40.88
C LEU A 44 -4.35 12.42 -39.57
N MET A 45 -5.32 11.49 -39.58
CA MET A 45 -5.96 10.93 -38.38
C MET A 45 -4.94 10.17 -37.53
N ASP A 46 -4.09 9.35 -38.15
CA ASP A 46 -3.00 8.66 -37.44
C ASP A 46 -2.03 9.66 -36.79
N LEU A 47 -1.69 10.73 -37.49
CA LEU A 47 -0.86 11.79 -36.94
C LEU A 47 -1.53 12.49 -35.77
N GLN A 48 -2.83 12.77 -35.87
CA GLN A 48 -3.63 13.37 -34.80
C GLN A 48 -3.62 12.48 -33.56
N MET A 49 -3.90 11.17 -33.70
CA MET A 49 -3.91 10.22 -32.59
C MET A 49 -2.54 10.13 -31.91
N ARG A 50 -1.45 10.10 -32.67
CA ARG A 50 -0.09 10.11 -32.12
C ARG A 50 0.24 11.41 -31.38
N TRP A 51 -0.22 12.54 -31.92
CA TRP A 51 -0.04 13.83 -31.27
C TRP A 51 -0.82 13.89 -29.94
N GLU A 52 -2.09 13.48 -29.92
CA GLU A 52 -2.91 13.42 -28.71
C GLU A 52 -2.30 12.48 -27.66
N ALA A 53 -1.84 11.31 -28.05
CA ALA A 53 -1.18 10.37 -27.15
C ALA A 53 0.10 10.97 -26.54
N ASN A 54 0.88 11.74 -27.33
CA ASN A 54 2.07 12.43 -26.86
C ASN A 54 1.72 13.58 -25.89
N GLU A 55 0.68 14.36 -26.18
CA GLU A 55 0.21 15.42 -25.27
C GLU A 55 -0.32 14.83 -23.96
N ALA A 56 -1.09 13.73 -24.02
CA ALA A 56 -1.56 13.01 -22.85
C ALA A 56 -0.39 12.50 -21.99
N ARG A 57 0.66 11.98 -22.61
CA ARG A 57 1.87 11.55 -21.92
C ARG A 57 2.62 12.72 -21.28
N LYS A 58 2.75 13.85 -21.96
CA LYS A 58 3.38 15.07 -21.40
C LYS A 58 2.62 15.57 -20.19
N ALA A 59 1.28 15.62 -20.27
CA ALA A 59 0.41 16.00 -19.17
C ALA A 59 0.57 15.05 -17.98
N TYR A 60 0.59 13.72 -18.22
CA TYR A 60 0.84 12.72 -17.19
C TYR A 60 2.15 12.99 -16.44
N VAL A 61 3.25 13.19 -17.19
CA VAL A 61 4.58 13.43 -16.60
C VAL A 61 4.60 14.73 -15.79
N ALA A 62 3.98 15.81 -16.30
CA ALA A 62 3.93 17.09 -15.62
C ALA A 62 3.12 17.01 -14.31
N ASP A 63 1.90 16.47 -14.38
CA ASP A 63 1.00 16.37 -13.20
C ASP A 63 1.52 15.35 -12.18
N MET A 64 2.22 14.28 -12.62
CA MET A 64 2.90 13.36 -11.71
C MET A 64 4.09 14.02 -11.00
N ALA A 65 4.82 14.89 -11.67
CA ALA A 65 5.88 15.67 -11.04
C ALA A 65 5.33 16.65 -10.00
N GLU A 66 4.17 17.28 -10.25
CA GLU A 66 3.49 18.13 -9.27
C GLU A 66 3.01 17.32 -8.05
N PHE A 67 2.39 16.16 -8.26
CA PHE A 67 2.02 15.25 -7.18
C PHE A 67 3.21 14.90 -6.28
N LYS A 68 4.37 14.60 -6.90
CA LYS A 68 5.59 14.23 -6.17
C LYS A 68 6.29 15.38 -5.45
N LYS A 69 5.93 16.64 -5.68
CA LYS A 69 6.46 17.80 -4.91
C LYS A 69 5.94 17.81 -3.47
N ASN A 70 4.71 17.36 -3.26
CA ASN A 70 4.07 17.31 -1.95
C ASN A 70 3.52 15.89 -1.71
N PRO A 71 4.40 14.90 -1.52
CA PRO A 71 3.97 13.52 -1.38
C PRO A 71 3.16 13.33 -0.08
N PRO A 72 2.08 12.55 -0.12
CA PRO A 72 1.34 12.23 1.09
C PRO A 72 2.20 11.43 2.07
N THR A 73 2.07 11.73 3.36
CA THR A 73 2.72 10.95 4.42
C THR A 73 1.94 9.67 4.67
N ILE A 74 2.59 8.52 4.50
CA ILE A 74 2.01 7.19 4.72
C ILE A 74 2.62 6.59 5.98
N VAL A 75 1.90 6.67 7.09
CA VAL A 75 2.35 6.19 8.40
C VAL A 75 2.08 4.69 8.53
N LYS A 76 2.99 3.94 9.17
CA LYS A 76 2.76 2.54 9.52
C LYS A 76 1.78 2.47 10.69
N ASP A 77 0.56 2.01 10.42
CA ASP A 77 -0.60 2.03 11.31
C ASP A 77 -0.93 0.67 11.95
N LYS A 78 -0.20 -0.40 11.60
CA LYS A 78 -0.48 -1.74 12.12
C LYS A 78 0.79 -2.45 12.58
N LEU A 79 0.79 -2.87 13.85
CA LEU A 79 1.80 -3.76 14.41
C LEU A 79 1.42 -5.22 14.14
N VAL A 80 2.35 -5.98 13.59
CA VAL A 80 2.25 -7.44 13.43
C VAL A 80 3.42 -8.09 14.12
N GLY A 81 3.13 -9.09 14.96
CA GLY A 81 4.18 -9.81 15.66
C GLY A 81 3.64 -10.96 16.49
N TYR A 82 4.54 -11.65 17.15
CA TYR A 82 4.24 -12.79 18.00
C TYR A 82 5.13 -12.77 19.25
N GLU A 83 4.60 -13.31 20.31
CA GLU A 83 5.33 -13.51 21.57
C GLU A 83 6.19 -14.78 21.45
N ASN A 84 7.49 -14.65 21.68
CA ASN A 84 8.41 -15.76 21.74
C ASN A 84 8.20 -16.60 23.00
N LYS A 85 8.77 -17.82 23.04
CA LYS A 85 8.67 -18.70 24.20
C LYS A 85 9.37 -18.16 25.46
N ASP A 86 10.31 -17.23 25.28
CA ASP A 86 11.05 -16.53 26.34
C ASP A 86 10.33 -15.27 26.86
N GLY A 87 9.13 -14.96 26.34
CA GLY A 87 8.34 -13.79 26.72
C GLY A 87 8.74 -12.50 26.02
N THR A 88 9.66 -12.56 25.06
CA THR A 88 10.00 -11.43 24.20
C THR A 88 9.00 -11.31 23.04
N PHE A 89 8.67 -10.08 22.65
CA PHE A 89 7.83 -9.82 21.48
C PHE A 89 8.70 -9.55 20.25
N THR A 90 8.46 -10.29 19.18
CA THR A 90 9.06 -10.02 17.87
C THR A 90 7.97 -9.54 16.93
N GLY A 91 8.12 -8.33 16.42
CA GLY A 91 7.12 -7.74 15.53
C GLY A 91 7.67 -6.60 14.69
N TYR A 92 6.88 -6.20 13.70
CA TYR A 92 7.17 -5.06 12.85
C TYR A 92 5.89 -4.26 12.58
N LYS A 93 6.04 -2.96 12.39
CA LYS A 93 4.93 -2.10 11.96
C LYS A 93 4.86 -2.07 10.43
N HIS A 94 3.66 -2.07 9.89
CA HIS A 94 3.43 -1.84 8.46
C HIS A 94 2.21 -0.96 8.24
N ALA A 95 2.16 -0.24 7.11
CA ALA A 95 0.98 0.48 6.71
C ALA A 95 -0.08 -0.50 6.18
N THR A 96 -1.32 -0.37 6.62
CA THR A 96 -2.43 -1.16 6.06
C THR A 96 -2.71 -0.74 4.61
N LEU A 97 -3.31 -1.64 3.82
CA LEU A 97 -3.73 -1.28 2.45
C LEU A 97 -4.67 -0.08 2.45
N GLY A 98 -5.62 -0.04 3.39
CA GLY A 98 -6.57 1.08 3.50
C GLY A 98 -5.88 2.41 3.77
N ASN A 99 -4.90 2.44 4.67
CA ASN A 99 -4.14 3.66 4.96
C ASN A 99 -3.32 4.13 3.74
N VAL A 100 -2.60 3.20 3.10
CA VAL A 100 -1.84 3.52 1.86
C VAL A 100 -2.77 4.04 0.77
N THR A 101 -3.89 3.36 0.54
CA THR A 101 -4.84 3.74 -0.51
C THR A 101 -5.46 5.12 -0.24
N ASN A 102 -5.94 5.36 0.97
CA ASN A 102 -6.57 6.64 1.32
C ASN A 102 -5.61 7.81 1.16
N ALA A 103 -4.37 7.67 1.65
CA ALA A 103 -3.37 8.72 1.55
C ALA A 103 -2.99 9.03 0.09
N ILE A 104 -2.80 7.99 -0.73
CA ILE A 104 -2.33 8.16 -2.12
C ILE A 104 -3.46 8.63 -3.03
N VAL A 105 -4.67 8.08 -2.90
CA VAL A 105 -5.79 8.35 -3.84
C VAL A 105 -6.25 9.79 -3.75
N GLU A 106 -6.29 10.38 -2.56
CA GLU A 106 -6.63 11.80 -2.39
C GLU A 106 -5.64 12.70 -3.14
N GLY A 107 -4.34 12.44 -2.97
CA GLY A 107 -3.30 13.19 -3.67
C GLY A 107 -3.32 12.98 -5.19
N LEU A 108 -3.52 11.75 -5.66
CA LEU A 108 -3.63 11.44 -7.08
C LEU A 108 -4.84 12.15 -7.71
N ALA A 109 -6.01 12.09 -7.05
CA ALA A 109 -7.24 12.70 -7.55
C ALA A 109 -7.11 14.22 -7.70
N ALA A 110 -6.43 14.90 -6.76
CA ALA A 110 -6.15 16.33 -6.85
C ALA A 110 -5.34 16.73 -8.09
N HIS A 111 -4.55 15.79 -8.65
CA HIS A 111 -3.73 16.00 -9.85
C HIS A 111 -4.33 15.33 -11.11
N GLY A 112 -5.58 14.90 -11.05
CA GLY A 112 -6.29 14.32 -12.19
C GLY A 112 -5.91 12.88 -12.53
N PHE A 113 -5.43 12.12 -11.56
CA PHE A 113 -5.14 10.70 -11.71
C PHE A 113 -6.21 9.84 -11.05
N SER A 114 -6.39 8.65 -11.58
CA SER A 114 -7.10 7.54 -10.97
C SER A 114 -6.23 6.28 -10.98
N HIS A 115 -6.57 5.30 -10.14
CA HIS A 115 -5.89 4.01 -10.19
C HIS A 115 -6.90 2.87 -10.27
N ALA A 116 -6.45 1.73 -10.79
CA ALA A 116 -7.17 0.48 -10.79
C ALA A 116 -6.22 -0.70 -10.57
N TRP A 117 -6.74 -1.78 -9.99
CA TRP A 117 -6.00 -3.04 -9.93
C TRP A 117 -6.66 -4.10 -10.81
N ALA A 118 -5.83 -4.84 -11.56
CA ALA A 118 -6.21 -6.09 -12.19
C ALA A 118 -5.50 -7.24 -11.49
N VAL A 119 -6.26 -8.25 -11.08
CA VAL A 119 -5.74 -9.42 -10.36
C VAL A 119 -5.87 -10.66 -11.23
N ARG A 120 -4.76 -11.39 -11.38
CA ARG A 120 -4.70 -12.65 -12.12
C ARG A 120 -4.12 -13.75 -11.25
N ASN A 121 -4.62 -14.98 -11.44
CA ASN A 121 -4.12 -16.17 -10.77
C ASN A 121 -3.47 -17.10 -11.81
N HIS A 122 -2.19 -17.43 -11.61
CA HIS A 122 -1.41 -18.31 -12.45
C HIS A 122 -0.97 -19.55 -11.62
N GLY A 123 -1.91 -20.46 -11.38
CA GLY A 123 -1.65 -21.67 -10.59
C GLY A 123 -1.26 -21.37 -9.14
N SER A 124 0.02 -21.47 -8.80
CA SER A 124 0.56 -21.17 -7.46
C SER A 124 0.87 -19.69 -7.24
N LEU A 125 0.91 -18.88 -8.30
CA LEU A 125 1.26 -17.47 -8.24
C LEU A 125 0.01 -16.59 -8.33
N VAL A 126 0.05 -15.46 -7.64
CA VAL A 126 -0.88 -14.35 -7.76
C VAL A 126 -0.14 -13.20 -8.40
N GLU A 127 -0.76 -12.58 -9.39
CA GLU A 127 -0.25 -11.40 -10.08
C GLU A 127 -1.21 -10.24 -9.88
N VAL A 128 -0.67 -9.06 -9.62
CA VAL A 128 -1.44 -7.83 -9.49
C VAL A 128 -0.78 -6.74 -10.32
N ASP A 129 -1.58 -6.16 -11.20
CA ASP A 129 -1.26 -4.92 -11.89
C ASP A 129 -1.86 -3.75 -11.15
N CYS A 130 -1.09 -2.68 -10.99
CA CYS A 130 -1.59 -1.36 -10.63
C CYS A 130 -1.47 -0.44 -11.84
N VAL A 131 -2.57 0.05 -12.33
CA VAL A 131 -2.64 0.98 -13.47
C VAL A 131 -2.95 2.36 -12.93
N ILE A 132 -2.09 3.35 -13.18
CA ILE A 132 -2.34 4.76 -12.90
C ILE A 132 -2.75 5.42 -14.21
N THR A 133 -3.95 5.97 -14.26
CA THR A 133 -4.51 6.62 -15.45
C THR A 133 -4.71 8.11 -15.20
N HIS A 134 -4.19 8.92 -16.12
CA HIS A 134 -4.38 10.35 -16.10
C HIS A 134 -5.66 10.75 -16.85
N ARG A 135 -6.30 11.88 -16.46
CA ARG A 135 -7.52 12.42 -17.10
C ARG A 135 -7.41 12.63 -18.61
N MET A 136 -6.18 12.79 -19.14
CA MET A 136 -5.91 12.91 -20.59
C MET A 136 -5.78 11.55 -21.29
N GLY A 137 -6.00 10.43 -20.58
CA GLY A 137 -6.05 9.08 -21.14
C GLY A 137 -4.72 8.32 -21.16
N HIS A 138 -3.58 8.95 -20.82
CA HIS A 138 -2.32 8.21 -20.67
C HIS A 138 -2.32 7.38 -19.39
N SER A 139 -1.80 6.15 -19.47
CA SER A 139 -1.70 5.23 -18.35
C SER A 139 -0.33 4.61 -18.24
N GLU A 140 0.12 4.39 -17.00
CA GLU A 140 1.32 3.61 -16.69
C GLU A 140 0.96 2.43 -15.78
N LEU A 141 1.71 1.34 -15.90
CA LEU A 141 1.43 0.05 -15.30
C LEU A 141 2.63 -0.43 -14.49
N VAL A 142 2.36 -0.92 -13.27
CA VAL A 142 3.33 -1.68 -12.47
C VAL A 142 2.74 -3.04 -12.15
N THR A 143 3.46 -4.11 -12.49
CA THR A 143 3.08 -5.51 -12.24
C THR A 143 3.98 -6.11 -11.18
N MET A 144 3.38 -6.83 -10.22
CA MET A 144 4.09 -7.67 -9.27
C MET A 144 3.43 -9.04 -9.14
N GLN A 145 4.25 -10.05 -8.88
CA GLN A 145 3.82 -11.43 -8.65
C GLN A 145 4.36 -11.96 -7.33
N ALA A 146 3.58 -12.78 -6.65
CA ALA A 146 4.02 -13.52 -5.47
C ALA A 146 3.36 -14.89 -5.41
N ALA A 147 3.99 -15.81 -4.69
CA ALA A 147 3.34 -17.05 -4.29
C ALA A 147 2.16 -16.76 -3.34
N LYS A 148 1.21 -17.70 -3.27
CA LYS A 148 0.17 -17.67 -2.26
C LYS A 148 0.80 -17.66 -0.87
N ASP A 149 0.24 -16.87 0.05
CA ASP A 149 0.77 -16.74 1.41
C ASP A 149 0.36 -17.96 2.26
N ASP A 150 1.20 -18.96 2.32
CA ASP A 150 1.02 -20.19 3.11
C ASP A 150 1.44 -20.07 4.58
N SER A 151 1.82 -18.88 5.03
CA SER A 151 2.24 -18.64 6.39
C SER A 151 1.09 -18.86 7.40
N GLY A 152 1.39 -19.52 8.50
CA GLY A 152 0.44 -19.78 9.58
C GLY A 152 -0.65 -20.82 9.22
N LYS A 153 -1.84 -20.71 9.83
CA LYS A 153 -2.97 -21.64 9.65
C LYS A 153 -4.02 -21.09 8.69
N LYS A 154 -3.62 -20.48 7.59
CA LYS A 154 -4.53 -19.89 6.60
C LYS A 154 -5.16 -20.98 5.72
N ASN A 155 -6.46 -20.89 5.44
CA ASN A 155 -7.07 -21.67 4.38
C ASN A 155 -6.68 -21.10 3.00
N GLN A 156 -6.96 -21.85 1.93
CA GLN A 156 -6.55 -21.47 0.57
C GLN A 156 -7.07 -20.10 0.13
N ILE A 157 -8.29 -19.72 0.51
CA ILE A 157 -8.87 -18.41 0.18
C ILE A 157 -8.12 -17.30 0.92
N GLN A 158 -7.81 -17.51 2.20
CA GLN A 158 -7.05 -16.55 2.99
C GLN A 158 -5.61 -16.39 2.50
N GLN A 159 -4.98 -17.45 2.00
CA GLN A 159 -3.64 -17.40 1.40
C GLN A 159 -3.62 -16.50 0.16
N VAL A 160 -4.61 -16.68 -0.73
CA VAL A 160 -4.76 -15.85 -1.94
C VAL A 160 -5.08 -14.40 -1.57
N ALA A 161 -6.06 -14.17 -0.70
CA ALA A 161 -6.47 -12.83 -0.28
C ALA A 161 -5.34 -12.06 0.41
N SER A 162 -4.52 -12.75 1.22
CA SER A 162 -3.34 -12.15 1.85
C SER A 162 -2.30 -11.72 0.80
N ALA A 163 -1.99 -12.58 -0.17
CA ALA A 163 -1.06 -12.25 -1.26
C ALA A 163 -1.58 -11.07 -2.10
N ILE A 164 -2.87 -11.05 -2.47
CA ILE A 164 -3.48 -9.94 -3.20
C ILE A 164 -3.33 -8.63 -2.43
N THR A 165 -3.70 -8.60 -1.15
CA THR A 165 -3.63 -7.40 -0.33
C THR A 165 -2.19 -6.86 -0.21
N TYR A 166 -1.23 -7.76 -0.12
CA TYR A 166 0.19 -7.43 -0.10
C TYR A 166 0.62 -6.80 -1.43
N LEU A 167 0.32 -7.48 -2.54
CA LEU A 167 0.67 -7.01 -3.89
C LEU A 167 -0.01 -5.68 -4.25
N GLN A 168 -1.29 -5.49 -3.89
CA GLN A 168 -1.98 -4.22 -4.10
C GLN A 168 -1.27 -3.06 -3.41
N ARG A 169 -0.83 -3.24 -2.17
CA ARG A 169 -0.10 -2.21 -1.44
C ARG A 169 1.20 -1.84 -2.13
N TYR A 170 2.02 -2.84 -2.47
CA TYR A 170 3.35 -2.59 -3.02
C TYR A 170 3.33 -2.15 -4.48
N THR A 171 2.37 -2.59 -5.29
CA THR A 171 2.21 -2.08 -6.66
C THR A 171 1.79 -0.61 -6.67
N LEU A 172 0.91 -0.18 -5.75
CA LEU A 172 0.50 1.22 -5.65
C LEU A 172 1.64 2.12 -5.17
N LEU A 173 2.40 1.69 -4.16
CA LEU A 173 3.60 2.41 -3.71
C LEU A 173 4.64 2.53 -4.83
N ALA A 174 4.91 1.43 -5.55
CA ALA A 174 5.86 1.42 -6.65
C ALA A 174 5.39 2.30 -7.82
N ALA A 175 4.10 2.24 -8.20
CA ALA A 175 3.53 3.02 -9.29
C ALA A 175 3.60 4.54 -9.02
N THR A 176 3.47 4.94 -7.75
CA THR A 176 3.58 6.35 -7.35
C THR A 176 5.01 6.77 -6.99
N GLY A 177 5.92 5.80 -6.78
CA GLY A 177 7.28 6.05 -6.31
C GLY A 177 7.34 6.52 -4.86
N LEU A 178 6.33 6.18 -4.06
CA LEU A 178 6.24 6.51 -2.64
C LEU A 178 6.70 5.35 -1.76
N ALA A 179 7.13 5.69 -0.54
CA ALA A 179 7.47 4.74 0.51
C ALA A 179 6.65 5.02 1.76
N THR A 180 6.51 4.01 2.61
CA THR A 180 5.94 4.20 3.94
C THR A 180 6.98 4.82 4.86
N HIS A 181 6.61 5.86 5.59
CA HIS A 181 7.47 6.44 6.62
C HIS A 181 7.36 5.63 7.91
N ASP A 182 8.50 5.21 8.43
CA ASP A 182 8.65 5.02 9.88
C ASP A 182 8.69 6.42 10.48
N GLN A 183 7.96 6.60 11.56
CA GLN A 183 7.90 7.88 12.28
C GLN A 183 9.21 8.16 13.04
N ALA A 184 10.32 7.88 12.47
CA ALA A 184 11.71 8.23 12.69
C ALA A 184 12.56 7.25 11.88
N ASP A 185 13.14 7.76 10.82
CA ASP A 185 14.22 7.08 10.09
C ASP A 185 15.51 7.45 10.81
N ASP A 186 15.70 6.86 11.97
CA ASP A 186 16.92 7.00 12.75
C ASP A 186 17.66 5.67 12.89
N ASP A 187 18.05 5.08 11.77
CA ASP A 187 18.93 3.89 11.71
C ASP A 187 18.60 2.78 12.74
N GLY A 188 17.33 2.66 13.15
CA GLY A 188 16.85 1.65 14.08
C GLY A 188 16.97 2.01 15.57
N GLN A 189 17.49 3.18 15.95
CA GLN A 189 17.63 3.56 17.36
C GLN A 189 16.37 4.25 17.93
N ALA A 190 15.64 5.08 17.16
CA ALA A 190 14.39 5.65 17.68
C ALA A 190 13.19 4.70 17.56
N ALA A 191 13.23 3.72 16.67
CA ALA A 191 12.25 2.63 16.72
C ALA A 191 12.33 1.84 18.05
N ALA A 192 13.52 1.79 18.68
CA ALA A 192 13.70 1.23 20.02
C ALA A 192 13.22 2.16 21.15
N LEU A 193 13.13 3.48 20.90
CA LEU A 193 12.72 4.45 21.93
C LEU A 193 11.22 4.73 21.92
N ASP A 194 10.55 4.68 20.76
CA ASP A 194 9.12 4.96 20.66
C ASP A 194 8.24 3.73 21.00
N THR A 195 8.77 2.51 20.80
CA THR A 195 8.12 1.27 21.28
C THR A 195 8.35 1.02 22.76
N ALA A 196 9.36 1.64 23.38
CA ALA A 196 9.74 1.37 24.75
C ALA A 196 8.61 1.62 25.75
N LEU A 197 7.69 2.56 25.48
CA LEU A 197 6.58 2.84 26.39
C LEU A 197 5.43 1.82 26.21
N ALA A 198 5.05 1.53 24.99
CA ALA A 198 4.06 0.49 24.69
C ALA A 198 4.58 -0.89 25.11
N ASP A 199 5.83 -1.24 24.76
CA ASP A 199 6.46 -2.51 25.12
C ASP A 199 6.59 -2.70 26.64
N LYS A 200 6.96 -1.63 27.36
CA LYS A 200 7.01 -1.63 28.82
C LYS A 200 5.67 -2.04 29.41
N TRP A 201 4.60 -1.40 28.99
CA TRP A 201 3.27 -1.59 29.60
C TRP A 201 2.55 -2.81 29.06
N CYS A 202 2.68 -3.15 27.79
CA CYS A 202 2.18 -4.39 27.21
C CYS A 202 2.90 -5.61 27.83
N GLY A 203 4.21 -5.52 28.01
CA GLY A 203 4.99 -6.53 28.71
C GLY A 203 4.63 -6.67 30.18
N ALA A 204 4.34 -5.57 30.88
CA ALA A 204 3.86 -5.59 32.26
C ALA A 204 2.46 -6.24 32.35
N ALA A 205 1.55 -5.91 31.43
CA ALA A 205 0.23 -6.52 31.35
C ALA A 205 0.31 -8.03 31.10
N ALA A 206 1.18 -8.48 30.19
CA ALA A 206 1.39 -9.90 29.89
C ALA A 206 1.90 -10.69 31.10
N ARG A 207 2.70 -10.07 31.96
CA ARG A 207 3.30 -10.69 33.17
C ARG A 207 2.44 -10.58 34.42
N ALA A 208 1.33 -9.83 34.40
CA ALA A 208 0.46 -9.68 35.58
C ALA A 208 -0.04 -11.06 36.06
N ALA A 209 0.22 -11.38 37.33
CA ALA A 209 -0.08 -12.70 37.89
C ALA A 209 -1.59 -12.94 38.13
N ASP A 210 -2.31 -11.89 38.47
CA ASP A 210 -3.71 -11.90 38.78
C ASP A 210 -4.45 -10.64 38.34
N LEU A 211 -5.75 -10.56 38.54
CA LEU A 211 -6.58 -9.42 38.15
C LEU A 211 -6.22 -8.12 38.87
N PRO A 212 -5.94 -8.11 40.19
CA PRO A 212 -5.49 -6.91 40.90
C PRO A 212 -4.17 -6.34 40.34
N ALA A 213 -3.19 -7.20 40.07
CA ALA A 213 -1.91 -6.80 39.44
C ALA A 213 -2.15 -6.23 38.06
N LEU A 214 -3.04 -6.82 37.26
CA LEU A 214 -3.39 -6.33 35.92
C LEU A 214 -4.10 -4.97 35.99
N GLU A 215 -4.95 -4.75 36.99
CA GLU A 215 -5.63 -3.46 37.20
C GLU A 215 -4.63 -2.34 37.56
N GLN A 216 -3.60 -2.66 38.35
CA GLN A 216 -2.56 -1.70 38.68
C GLN A 216 -1.74 -1.33 37.42
N VAL A 217 -1.35 -2.34 36.63
CA VAL A 217 -0.65 -2.12 35.35
C VAL A 217 -1.48 -1.24 34.40
N TRP A 218 -2.79 -1.46 34.36
CA TRP A 218 -3.69 -0.62 33.59
C TRP A 218 -3.65 0.84 34.03
N LYS A 219 -3.83 1.11 35.32
CA LYS A 219 -3.87 2.48 35.89
C LYS A 219 -2.57 3.25 35.65
N ASP A 220 -1.43 2.60 35.94
CA ASP A 220 -0.12 3.24 35.78
C ASP A 220 0.25 3.43 34.31
N GLY A 221 -0.03 2.44 33.47
CA GLY A 221 0.19 2.48 32.03
C GLY A 221 -0.67 3.52 31.32
N GLU A 222 -1.97 3.59 31.66
CA GLU A 222 -2.87 4.61 31.14
C GLU A 222 -2.40 6.02 31.48
N ALA A 223 -1.98 6.27 32.72
CA ALA A 223 -1.50 7.56 33.18
C ALA A 223 -0.21 7.98 32.44
N GLU A 224 0.76 7.10 32.31
CA GLU A 224 2.02 7.39 31.63
C GLU A 224 1.86 7.56 30.12
N ILE A 225 1.05 6.71 29.47
CA ILE A 225 0.77 6.81 28.02
C ILE A 225 -0.02 8.08 27.71
N LYS A 226 -1.00 8.47 28.52
CA LYS A 226 -1.71 9.76 28.34
C LYS A 226 -0.79 10.97 28.49
N ALA A 227 0.26 10.87 29.31
CA ALA A 227 1.20 11.95 29.55
C ALA A 227 2.30 12.06 28.47
N LYS A 228 2.76 10.95 27.89
CA LYS A 228 3.96 10.89 27.07
C LYS A 228 3.82 10.05 25.80
N GLY A 229 2.77 9.24 25.67
CA GLY A 229 2.56 8.30 24.58
C GLY A 229 1.61 8.82 23.50
N THR A 230 1.32 7.95 22.56
CA THR A 230 0.45 8.20 21.41
C THR A 230 -0.88 7.46 21.59
N ASP A 231 -1.88 7.77 20.75
CA ASP A 231 -3.14 7.02 20.68
C ASP A 231 -2.93 5.54 20.33
N PHE A 232 -1.82 5.22 19.65
CA PHE A 232 -1.44 3.84 19.32
C PHE A 232 -0.95 3.09 20.55
N ASP A 233 -0.08 3.68 21.37
CA ASP A 233 0.39 3.09 22.62
C ASP A 233 -0.78 2.79 23.54
N TYR A 234 -1.78 3.68 23.57
CA TYR A 234 -3.00 3.50 24.35
C TYR A 234 -3.83 2.29 23.87
N ARG A 235 -4.01 2.16 22.56
CA ARG A 235 -4.73 1.01 21.95
C ARG A 235 -4.01 -0.31 22.21
N ASP A 236 -2.69 -0.31 22.10
CA ASP A 236 -1.87 -1.50 22.35
C ASP A 236 -1.96 -1.94 23.81
N LEU A 237 -1.90 -1.00 24.76
CA LEU A 237 -2.13 -1.28 26.17
C LEU A 237 -3.52 -1.86 26.41
N VAL A 238 -4.58 -1.28 25.84
CA VAL A 238 -5.96 -1.78 25.94
C VAL A 238 -6.05 -3.22 25.43
N ALA A 239 -5.45 -3.51 24.28
CA ALA A 239 -5.45 -4.85 23.69
C ALA A 239 -4.71 -5.87 24.57
N ALA A 240 -3.53 -5.51 25.09
CA ALA A 240 -2.72 -6.35 25.96
C ALA A 240 -3.45 -6.68 27.29
N VAL A 241 -4.04 -5.67 27.93
CA VAL A 241 -4.80 -5.84 29.18
C VAL A 241 -6.02 -6.72 28.97
N ASN A 242 -6.80 -6.49 27.91
CA ASN A 242 -7.98 -7.31 27.59
C ASN A 242 -7.58 -8.76 27.27
N GLY A 243 -6.52 -8.97 26.52
CA GLY A 243 -5.97 -10.29 26.21
C GLY A 243 -5.51 -11.05 27.46
N ARG A 244 -4.83 -10.38 28.41
CA ARG A 244 -4.41 -10.97 29.67
C ARG A 244 -5.60 -11.26 30.59
N LYS A 245 -6.55 -10.34 30.69
CA LYS A 245 -7.78 -10.53 31.47
C LYS A 245 -8.55 -11.76 31.01
N ALA A 246 -8.70 -11.95 29.70
CA ALA A 246 -9.35 -13.14 29.16
C ALA A 246 -8.59 -14.44 29.52
N LYS A 247 -7.25 -14.42 29.52
CA LYS A 247 -6.43 -15.57 29.94
C LYS A 247 -6.55 -15.87 31.43
N LEU A 248 -6.63 -14.85 32.29
CA LEU A 248 -6.76 -15.00 33.74
C LEU A 248 -8.16 -15.48 34.16
N LEU A 249 -9.19 -15.15 33.39
CA LEU A 249 -10.57 -15.59 33.61
C LEU A 249 -10.90 -16.93 32.95
N ALA A 250 -10.04 -17.44 32.06
CA ALA A 250 -10.25 -18.73 31.41
C ALA A 250 -10.13 -19.88 32.45
N PRO A 251 -11.03 -20.86 32.42
CA PRO A 251 -10.90 -22.02 33.29
C PRO A 251 -9.63 -22.79 32.98
N PRO A 252 -8.95 -23.41 33.98
CA PRO A 252 -7.73 -24.16 33.76
C PRO A 252 -8.00 -25.24 32.71
N LYS A 253 -7.20 -25.28 31.65
CA LYS A 253 -7.25 -26.35 30.65
C LYS A 253 -6.96 -27.66 31.35
N GLU A 254 -7.93 -28.58 31.44
CA GLU A 254 -7.73 -29.94 31.94
C GLU A 254 -6.56 -30.56 31.17
N ALA A 255 -5.52 -30.91 31.93
CA ALA A 255 -4.38 -31.63 31.37
C ALA A 255 -4.91 -32.96 30.81
N ASN A 256 -4.82 -33.14 29.52
CA ASN A 256 -5.26 -34.34 28.81
C ASN A 256 -4.51 -35.56 29.36
N LYS A 257 -5.14 -36.33 30.26
CA LYS A 257 -4.63 -37.57 30.88
C LYS A 257 -4.59 -38.74 29.87
N SER A 258 -4.72 -38.49 28.58
CA SER A 258 -4.84 -39.55 27.54
C SER A 258 -3.51 -40.16 27.10
N SER A 259 -2.36 -39.66 27.55
CA SER A 259 -1.07 -40.22 27.11
C SER A 259 -0.43 -41.25 28.07
N ARG A 260 -1.06 -41.58 29.21
CA ARG A 260 -0.49 -42.53 30.18
C ARG A 260 -1.07 -43.95 30.13
N LEU A 261 -1.99 -44.26 29.22
CA LEU A 261 -2.65 -45.57 29.14
C LEU A 261 -2.09 -46.45 28.02
N LYS A 262 -1.12 -46.04 27.29
CA LYS A 262 -0.53 -46.88 26.18
C LYS A 262 0.68 -47.71 26.59
N ASP A 263 1.23 -47.53 27.79
CA ASP A 263 2.46 -48.22 28.20
C ASP A 263 2.21 -49.43 29.15
N ILE A 264 0.98 -49.90 29.37
CA ILE A 264 0.66 -50.96 30.34
C ILE A 264 0.23 -52.28 29.70
N VAL A 265 0.07 -52.38 28.39
CA VAL A 265 -0.27 -53.67 27.76
C VAL A 265 0.90 -54.14 26.91
N LYS A 266 1.82 -54.87 27.51
CA LYS A 266 2.72 -55.80 26.79
C LYS A 266 1.98 -57.17 26.70
N PRO A 267 1.79 -57.72 25.51
CA PRO A 267 1.38 -59.12 25.39
C PRO A 267 2.56 -60.02 25.70
N LYS A 268 2.33 -60.96 26.61
CA LYS A 268 3.22 -62.07 26.95
C LYS A 268 2.98 -63.21 25.98
N ASP A 269 4.06 -63.86 25.54
CA ASP A 269 4.17 -65.18 24.99
C ASP A 269 3.57 -65.49 23.61
N GLN A 270 4.47 -65.65 22.65
CA GLN A 270 4.41 -66.80 21.71
C GLN A 270 5.78 -67.48 21.60
N ALA A 271 5.78 -68.75 21.99
CA ALA A 271 6.90 -69.70 21.88
C ALA A 271 7.18 -70.06 20.41
N PRO A 272 8.40 -70.58 20.11
CA PRO A 272 8.80 -70.90 18.75
C PRO A 272 8.22 -72.25 18.30
N GLN A 273 7.61 -72.31 17.13
CA GLN A 273 7.36 -73.59 16.43
C GLN A 273 8.49 -73.84 15.46
N GLN A 274 9.07 -75.05 15.66
CA GLN A 274 10.11 -75.67 14.87
C GLN A 274 9.67 -75.99 13.45
N ALA A 275 10.67 -76.02 12.58
CA ALA A 275 10.63 -76.48 11.23
C ALA A 275 10.34 -78.02 11.14
N ALA A 276 9.64 -78.44 10.11
CA ALA A 276 9.76 -79.74 9.48
C ALA A 276 9.22 -79.64 8.06
N GLU A 277 10.08 -80.10 7.14
CA GLU A 277 9.96 -80.53 5.75
C GLU A 277 9.71 -79.44 4.67
#